data_e5bdccf736a0b6245f76f2db96872ba1
#
_entry.id   e5bdccf736a0b6245f76f2db96872ba1
#
_cell.length_a   1.000
_cell.length_b   1.000
_cell.length_c   1.000
_cell.angle_alpha   90.00
_cell.angle_beta   90.00
_cell.angle_gamma   90.00
#
_symmetry.space_group_name_H-M   'P 1'
#
loop_
_entity.id
_entity.type
_entity.pdbx_description
1 polymer ?
#
loop_
_entity_poly.entity_id
_entity_poly.type
_entity_poly.pdbx_seq_one_letter_code
_entity_poly.pdbx_strand_id
1 'polypeptide(L)'
;MKKGKVFGKSQLTVALMLVALGGAIWLNTKYLPSNTKYLAEASYVGNSSSEEAVETSAKTDSTADYFASSIKERKKVREEALEIIEETLDKENLKEEDKKSALAKAEEIAGRMEEESNIETVLKAKGFKRAVAVLNDTGATVIVEGEGLTSQQTLQIQDVVTSQTKVSLGNIKIIPVK
;
A
#
# COMPACT_ATOMS: atom_id res chain seq x y z
N MET A 1 12.76 28.60 47.69
CA MET A 1 12.34 27.22 47.96
C MET A 1 11.84 26.63 46.64
N LYS A 2 12.62 25.71 46.03
CA LYS A 2 12.23 25.03 44.78
C LYS A 2 11.33 23.86 45.12
N LYS A 3 10.06 23.90 44.67
CA LYS A 3 9.12 22.77 44.77
C LYS A 3 9.52 21.67 43.76
N GLY A 4 10.05 20.55 44.28
CA GLY A 4 10.29 19.36 43.48
C GLY A 4 8.95 18.79 43.02
N LYS A 5 8.75 18.64 41.71
CA LYS A 5 7.62 17.89 41.13
C LYS A 5 7.83 16.40 41.42
N VAL A 6 6.97 15.84 42.25
CA VAL A 6 6.94 14.40 42.52
C VAL A 6 6.27 13.74 41.32
N PHE A 7 7.03 13.04 40.49
CA PHE A 7 6.49 12.26 39.38
C PHE A 7 5.73 11.04 39.93
N GLY A 8 4.45 10.92 39.57
CA GLY A 8 3.63 9.75 39.92
C GLY A 8 4.17 8.47 39.25
N LYS A 9 3.93 7.31 39.93
CA LYS A 9 4.40 6.00 39.45
C LYS A 9 4.03 5.70 37.99
N SER A 10 2.85 6.16 37.52
CA SER A 10 2.40 6.03 36.13
C SER A 10 3.20 6.90 35.16
N GLN A 11 3.65 8.07 35.58
CA GLN A 11 4.48 8.94 34.73
C GLN A 11 5.92 8.40 34.59
N LEU A 12 6.40 7.70 35.63
CA LEU A 12 7.71 7.03 35.60
C LEU A 12 7.71 5.87 34.58
N THR A 13 6.63 5.08 34.54
CA THR A 13 6.50 3.97 33.57
C THR A 13 6.41 4.46 32.12
N VAL A 14 5.68 5.54 31.87
CA VAL A 14 5.59 6.15 30.52
C VAL A 14 6.95 6.71 30.09
N ALA A 15 7.67 7.40 30.98
CA ALA A 15 9.00 7.91 30.69
C ALA A 15 10.00 6.77 30.39
N LEU A 16 9.91 5.66 31.09
CA LEU A 16 10.77 4.49 30.89
C LEU A 16 10.46 3.79 29.56
N MET A 17 9.18 3.72 29.14
CA MET A 17 8.78 3.22 27.82
C MET A 17 9.31 4.11 26.67
N LEU A 18 9.25 5.44 26.83
CA LEU A 18 9.77 6.36 25.82
C LEU A 18 11.29 6.25 25.66
N VAL A 19 12.02 6.07 26.76
CA VAL A 19 13.47 5.85 26.72
C VAL A 19 13.82 4.51 26.07
N ALA A 20 13.06 3.46 26.35
CA ALA A 20 13.25 2.14 25.72
C ALA A 20 12.99 2.18 24.20
N LEU A 21 11.91 2.88 23.76
CA LEU A 21 11.61 3.09 22.35
C LEU A 21 12.67 3.92 21.63
N GLY A 22 13.10 5.03 22.24
CA GLY A 22 14.18 5.86 21.70
C GLY A 22 15.51 5.11 21.62
N GLY A 23 15.83 4.29 22.62
CA GLY A 23 17.00 3.42 22.64
C GLY A 23 16.97 2.34 21.55
N ALA A 24 15.81 1.72 21.31
CA ALA A 24 15.65 0.73 20.26
C ALA A 24 15.84 1.34 18.85
N ILE A 25 15.28 2.52 18.60
CA ILE A 25 15.45 3.25 17.32
C ILE A 25 16.93 3.64 17.15
N TRP A 26 17.58 4.16 18.19
CA TRP A 26 18.98 4.55 18.14
C TRP A 26 19.91 3.35 17.89
N LEU A 27 19.66 2.22 18.54
CA LEU A 27 20.40 0.98 18.35
C LEU A 27 20.23 0.43 16.94
N ASN A 28 18.99 0.44 16.43
CA ASN A 28 18.67 0.01 15.08
C ASN A 28 19.39 0.85 14.03
N THR A 29 19.47 2.19 14.23
CA THR A 29 20.14 3.10 13.29
C THR A 29 21.66 2.99 13.34
N LYS A 30 22.25 2.63 14.49
CA LYS A 30 23.70 2.62 14.68
C LYS A 30 24.37 1.26 14.43
N TYR A 31 23.65 0.16 14.62
CA TYR A 31 24.22 -1.20 14.59
C TYR A 31 23.70 -2.11 13.48
N LEU A 32 22.64 -1.71 12.73
CA LEU A 32 22.32 -2.41 11.50
C LEU A 32 23.17 -1.84 10.35
N PRO A 33 24.03 -2.65 9.73
CA PRO A 33 24.73 -2.22 8.52
C PRO A 33 23.71 -1.99 7.43
N SER A 34 23.82 -0.87 6.71
CA SER A 34 22.94 -0.40 5.64
C SER A 34 22.91 -1.29 4.39
N ASN A 35 23.01 -2.60 4.54
CA ASN A 35 23.16 -3.53 3.43
C ASN A 35 22.17 -4.69 3.44
N THR A 36 20.98 -4.47 3.95
CA THR A 36 19.85 -5.34 3.69
C THR A 36 18.93 -4.64 2.71
N LYS A 37 19.15 -4.87 1.43
CA LYS A 37 18.17 -4.65 0.37
C LYS A 37 16.99 -5.59 0.63
N TYR A 38 16.11 -5.22 1.51
CA TYR A 38 14.80 -5.83 1.58
C TYR A 38 13.91 -5.21 0.51
N LEU A 39 13.33 -6.07 -0.27
CA LEU A 39 12.31 -5.86 -1.28
C LEU A 39 11.07 -5.20 -0.68
N ALA A 40 11.11 -3.92 -0.40
CA ALA A 40 9.99 -3.01 -0.15
C ALA A 40 10.51 -1.59 0.13
N GLU A 41 11.36 -1.06 -0.74
CA GLU A 41 11.68 0.37 -0.69
C GLU A 41 10.86 1.08 -1.74
N ALA A 42 9.69 1.56 -1.31
CA ALA A 42 9.03 2.64 -2.00
C ALA A 42 9.97 3.85 -1.89
N SER A 43 10.64 4.18 -2.97
CA SER A 43 11.52 5.34 -3.08
C SER A 43 10.73 6.62 -2.84
N TYR A 44 10.85 7.20 -1.63
CA TYR A 44 10.39 8.55 -1.36
C TYR A 44 11.35 9.51 -2.03
N VAL A 45 10.94 10.10 -3.14
CA VAL A 45 11.62 11.26 -3.71
C VAL A 45 11.25 12.47 -2.87
N GLY A 46 12.08 12.76 -1.86
CA GLY A 46 12.06 14.02 -1.14
C GLY A 46 12.68 15.10 -2.01
N ASN A 47 11.90 16.12 -2.34
CA ASN A 47 12.33 17.32 -3.02
C ASN A 47 13.30 18.13 -2.14
N SER A 48 14.59 18.09 -2.46
CA SER A 48 15.58 19.08 -1.98
C SER A 48 16.37 19.58 -3.17
N SER A 49 16.17 20.84 -3.46
CA SER A 49 16.88 21.61 -4.47
C SER A 49 18.39 21.64 -4.22
N SER A 50 19.17 21.22 -5.21
CA SER A 50 20.51 21.74 -5.52
C SER A 50 20.78 21.52 -7.00
N GLU A 51 21.04 22.62 -7.70
CA GLU A 51 21.46 22.67 -9.08
C GLU A 51 22.81 21.96 -9.25
N GLU A 52 22.88 21.00 -10.16
CA GLU A 52 24.02 20.88 -11.08
C GLU A 52 23.59 20.03 -12.27
N ALA A 53 23.73 20.63 -13.44
CA ALA A 53 23.37 20.08 -14.72
C ALA A 53 24.26 18.89 -15.09
N VAL A 54 23.66 17.72 -15.28
CA VAL A 54 24.16 16.69 -16.18
C VAL A 54 23.02 16.29 -17.10
N GLU A 55 23.05 16.79 -18.33
CA GLU A 55 22.24 16.31 -19.42
C GLU A 55 22.56 14.83 -19.67
N THR A 56 21.75 13.96 -19.12
CA THR A 56 21.62 12.60 -19.61
C THR A 56 20.17 12.45 -20.01
N SER A 57 19.92 12.34 -21.31
CA SER A 57 18.62 12.05 -21.90
C SER A 57 18.04 10.76 -21.33
N ALA A 58 17.46 10.83 -20.14
CA ALA A 58 16.57 9.82 -19.63
C ALA A 58 15.25 9.99 -20.37
N LYS A 59 15.00 9.15 -21.38
CA LYS A 59 13.65 8.87 -21.84
C LYS A 59 12.87 8.46 -20.60
N THR A 60 12.10 9.39 -20.04
CA THR A 60 11.19 9.12 -18.93
C THR A 60 10.33 7.96 -19.38
N ASP A 61 10.44 6.83 -18.68
CA ASP A 61 9.64 5.64 -18.99
C ASP A 61 8.20 5.94 -18.56
N SER A 62 7.43 6.53 -19.45
CA SER A 62 6.02 6.94 -19.23
C SER A 62 5.17 5.79 -18.70
N THR A 63 5.57 4.56 -19.02
CA THR A 63 4.93 3.33 -18.53
C THR A 63 5.20 3.14 -17.03
N ALA A 64 6.46 3.32 -16.60
CA ALA A 64 6.80 3.21 -15.17
C ALA A 64 6.05 4.26 -14.35
N ASP A 65 5.97 5.49 -14.86
CA ASP A 65 5.25 6.59 -14.21
C ASP A 65 3.75 6.29 -14.11
N TYR A 66 3.15 5.69 -15.15
CA TYR A 66 1.75 5.28 -15.13
C TYR A 66 1.48 4.22 -14.07
N PHE A 67 2.33 3.18 -13.97
CA PHE A 67 2.19 2.16 -12.93
C PHE A 67 2.40 2.75 -11.53
N ALA A 68 3.39 3.61 -11.34
CA ALA A 68 3.64 4.29 -10.07
C ALA A 68 2.45 5.16 -9.65
N SER A 69 1.87 5.93 -10.58
CA SER A 69 0.69 6.76 -10.31
C SER A 69 -0.55 5.92 -9.98
N SER A 70 -0.76 4.80 -10.69
CA SER A 70 -1.88 3.88 -10.42
C SER A 70 -1.78 3.24 -9.03
N ILE A 71 -0.58 2.85 -8.61
CA ILE A 71 -0.33 2.31 -7.27
C ILE A 71 -0.57 3.40 -6.21
N LYS A 72 -0.07 4.62 -6.45
CA LYS A 72 -0.23 5.76 -5.54
C LYS A 72 -1.71 6.12 -5.36
N GLU A 73 -2.46 6.21 -6.46
CA GLU A 73 -3.89 6.53 -6.42
C GLU A 73 -4.68 5.46 -5.67
N ARG A 74 -4.42 4.18 -5.97
CA ARG A 74 -5.03 3.05 -5.24
C ARG A 74 -4.75 3.13 -3.73
N LYS A 75 -3.50 3.42 -3.36
CA LYS A 75 -3.10 3.58 -1.96
C LYS A 75 -3.84 4.74 -1.29
N LYS A 76 -3.87 5.90 -1.95
CA LYS A 76 -4.54 7.11 -1.44
C LYS A 76 -6.04 6.87 -1.16
N VAL A 77 -6.77 6.33 -2.15
CA VAL A 77 -8.21 6.03 -1.99
C VAL A 77 -8.45 5.07 -0.82
N ARG A 78 -7.56 4.11 -0.62
CA ARG A 78 -7.65 3.14 0.47
C ARG A 78 -7.36 3.77 1.83
N GLU A 79 -6.33 4.62 1.92
CA GLU A 79 -6.00 5.37 3.14
C GLU A 79 -7.17 6.26 3.54
N GLU A 80 -7.76 7.01 2.61
CA GLU A 80 -8.94 7.83 2.85
C GLU A 80 -10.15 7.00 3.35
N ALA A 81 -10.37 5.81 2.77
CA ALA A 81 -11.45 4.92 3.20
C ALA A 81 -11.22 4.37 4.62
N LEU A 82 -9.99 4.00 4.97
CA LEU A 82 -9.63 3.52 6.30
C LEU A 82 -9.71 4.64 7.35
N GLU A 83 -9.30 5.87 7.01
CA GLU A 83 -9.43 7.04 7.87
C GLU A 83 -10.88 7.33 8.24
N ILE A 84 -11.81 7.27 7.28
CA ILE A 84 -13.26 7.43 7.52
C ILE A 84 -13.78 6.34 8.47
N ILE A 85 -13.28 5.10 8.33
CA ILE A 85 -13.66 3.99 9.22
C ILE A 85 -13.13 4.25 10.63
N GLU A 86 -11.88 4.66 10.77
CA GLU A 86 -11.24 4.99 12.04
C GLU A 86 -11.97 6.14 12.75
N GLU A 87 -12.22 7.25 12.06
CA GLU A 87 -13.01 8.37 12.58
C GLU A 87 -14.42 7.95 13.01
N THR A 88 -14.99 6.96 12.33
CA THR A 88 -16.30 6.42 12.70
C THR A 88 -16.24 5.61 13.98
N LEU A 89 -15.20 4.82 14.16
CA LEU A 89 -14.98 3.99 15.34
C LEU A 89 -14.62 4.81 16.59
N ASP A 90 -14.01 5.98 16.41
CA ASP A 90 -13.61 6.86 17.51
C ASP A 90 -14.77 7.73 18.08
N LYS A 91 -15.96 7.69 17.46
CA LYS A 91 -17.11 8.45 17.95
C LYS A 91 -17.59 7.95 19.31
N GLU A 92 -17.68 8.87 20.28
CA GLU A 92 -18.36 8.59 21.55
C GLU A 92 -19.84 8.20 21.29
N ASN A 93 -20.32 7.15 21.93
CA ASN A 93 -21.68 6.62 21.76
C ASN A 93 -22.01 5.98 20.41
N LEU A 94 -21.01 5.41 19.74
CA LEU A 94 -21.24 4.61 18.53
C LEU A 94 -22.08 3.36 18.88
N LYS A 95 -23.15 3.11 18.13
CA LYS A 95 -23.97 1.91 18.29
C LYS A 95 -23.16 0.67 17.88
N GLU A 96 -23.41 -0.45 18.56
CA GLU A 96 -22.72 -1.72 18.25
C GLU A 96 -22.93 -2.20 16.80
N GLU A 97 -24.09 -1.88 16.19
CA GLU A 97 -24.35 -2.19 14.78
C GLU A 97 -23.45 -1.38 13.84
N ASP A 98 -23.25 -0.08 14.12
CA ASP A 98 -22.41 0.79 13.33
C ASP A 98 -20.93 0.39 13.46
N LYS A 99 -20.51 0.03 14.68
CA LYS A 99 -19.18 -0.50 14.95
C LYS A 99 -18.91 -1.79 14.17
N LYS A 100 -19.86 -2.72 14.22
CA LYS A 100 -19.76 -3.98 13.47
C LYS A 100 -19.70 -3.73 11.96
N SER A 101 -20.51 -2.79 11.46
CA SER A 101 -20.49 -2.42 10.03
C SER A 101 -19.17 -1.79 9.62
N ALA A 102 -18.58 -0.92 10.44
CA ALA A 102 -17.29 -0.29 10.20
C ALA A 102 -16.14 -1.33 10.16
N LEU A 103 -16.14 -2.26 11.14
CA LEU A 103 -15.17 -3.34 11.16
C LEU A 103 -15.30 -4.28 9.95
N ALA A 104 -16.53 -4.63 9.56
CA ALA A 104 -16.73 -5.46 8.37
C ALA A 104 -16.23 -4.80 7.08
N LYS A 105 -16.35 -3.47 6.95
CA LYS A 105 -15.78 -2.72 5.83
C LYS A 105 -14.25 -2.71 5.86
N ALA A 106 -13.65 -2.59 7.03
CA ALA A 106 -12.19 -2.68 7.17
C ALA A 106 -11.66 -4.07 6.76
N GLU A 107 -12.34 -5.13 7.20
CA GLU A 107 -12.03 -6.51 6.80
C GLU A 107 -12.17 -6.71 5.28
N GLU A 108 -13.21 -6.14 4.67
CA GLU A 108 -13.41 -6.18 3.23
C GLU A 108 -12.28 -5.49 2.46
N ILE A 109 -11.86 -4.30 2.90
CA ILE A 109 -10.71 -3.59 2.32
C ILE A 109 -9.44 -4.44 2.44
N ALA A 110 -9.18 -5.02 3.61
CA ALA A 110 -8.01 -5.87 3.83
C ALA A 110 -8.03 -7.12 2.94
N GLY A 111 -9.18 -7.79 2.80
CA GLY A 111 -9.36 -8.93 1.91
C GLY A 111 -9.08 -8.59 0.44
N ARG A 112 -9.58 -7.45 -0.03
CA ARG A 112 -9.29 -6.97 -1.41
C ARG A 112 -7.80 -6.69 -1.61
N MET A 113 -7.12 -6.14 -0.60
CA MET A 113 -5.67 -5.92 -0.66
C MET A 113 -4.90 -7.21 -0.85
N GLU A 114 -5.29 -8.26 -0.14
CA GLU A 114 -4.70 -9.59 -0.27
C GLU A 114 -4.97 -10.19 -1.67
N GLU A 115 -6.21 -10.16 -2.13
CA GLU A 115 -6.60 -10.63 -3.46
C GLU A 115 -5.84 -9.90 -4.57
N GLU A 116 -5.74 -8.56 -4.53
CA GLU A 116 -4.97 -7.75 -5.48
C GLU A 116 -3.48 -8.14 -5.49
N SER A 117 -2.88 -8.28 -4.31
CA SER A 117 -1.48 -8.69 -4.17
C SER A 117 -1.23 -10.09 -4.75
N ASN A 118 -2.15 -11.01 -4.53
CA ASN A 118 -2.09 -12.36 -5.07
C ASN A 118 -2.19 -12.35 -6.60
N ILE A 119 -3.15 -11.61 -7.17
CA ILE A 119 -3.29 -11.44 -8.62
C ILE A 119 -1.99 -10.91 -9.23
N GLU A 120 -1.45 -9.81 -8.68
CA GLU A 120 -0.22 -9.19 -9.19
C GLU A 120 0.98 -10.16 -9.12
N THR A 121 1.09 -10.91 -8.04
CA THR A 121 2.17 -11.90 -7.84
C THR A 121 2.07 -13.04 -8.84
N VAL A 122 0.88 -13.59 -9.03
CA VAL A 122 0.66 -14.68 -9.99
C VAL A 122 0.87 -14.21 -11.42
N LEU A 123 0.42 -13.00 -11.78
CA LEU A 123 0.65 -12.43 -13.12
C LEU A 123 2.14 -12.22 -13.39
N LYS A 124 2.92 -11.73 -12.41
CA LYS A 124 4.38 -11.64 -12.53
C LYS A 124 5.03 -13.00 -12.72
N ALA A 125 4.58 -14.00 -11.98
CA ALA A 125 5.06 -15.39 -12.13
C ALA A 125 4.73 -15.98 -13.52
N LYS A 126 3.62 -15.55 -14.13
CA LYS A 126 3.23 -15.94 -15.51
C LYS A 126 3.96 -15.12 -16.60
N GLY A 127 4.88 -14.23 -16.24
CA GLY A 127 5.75 -13.51 -17.18
C GLY A 127 5.30 -12.09 -17.54
N PHE A 128 4.27 -11.54 -16.91
CA PHE A 128 3.95 -10.13 -17.05
C PHE A 128 4.99 -9.29 -16.29
N LYS A 129 5.68 -8.37 -16.95
CA LYS A 129 6.74 -7.57 -16.35
C LYS A 129 6.21 -6.68 -15.22
N ARG A 130 5.11 -6.00 -15.47
CA ARG A 130 4.39 -5.16 -14.50
C ARG A 130 2.91 -5.49 -14.56
N ALA A 131 2.29 -5.60 -13.41
CA ALA A 131 0.86 -5.79 -13.27
C ALA A 131 0.38 -5.04 -12.03
N VAL A 132 -0.74 -4.35 -12.12
CA VAL A 132 -1.46 -3.74 -11.01
C VAL A 132 -2.91 -4.17 -11.10
N ALA A 133 -3.43 -4.73 -10.02
CA ALA A 133 -4.83 -5.09 -9.90
C ALA A 133 -5.55 -4.10 -8.98
N VAL A 134 -6.75 -3.72 -9.34
CA VAL A 134 -7.65 -2.88 -8.54
C VAL A 134 -9.01 -3.56 -8.48
N LEU A 135 -9.40 -3.96 -7.29
CA LEU A 135 -10.70 -4.56 -7.02
C LEU A 135 -11.67 -3.54 -6.44
N ASN A 136 -12.91 -3.63 -6.87
CA ASN A 136 -14.03 -2.88 -6.30
C ASN A 136 -15.23 -3.82 -6.08
N ASP A 137 -16.34 -3.28 -5.57
CA ASP A 137 -17.55 -4.05 -5.24
C ASP A 137 -18.14 -4.81 -6.43
N THR A 138 -17.91 -4.32 -7.65
CA THR A 138 -18.57 -4.81 -8.86
C THR A 138 -17.65 -5.55 -9.81
N GLY A 139 -16.32 -5.38 -9.69
CA GLY A 139 -15.40 -5.95 -10.65
C GLY A 139 -13.92 -5.78 -10.34
N ALA A 140 -13.11 -6.11 -11.32
CA ALA A 140 -11.66 -6.00 -11.28
C ALA A 140 -11.14 -5.20 -12.47
N THR A 141 -10.17 -4.33 -12.23
CA THR A 141 -9.37 -3.70 -13.28
C THR A 141 -7.94 -4.19 -13.15
N VAL A 142 -7.39 -4.77 -14.21
CA VAL A 142 -6.01 -5.24 -14.26
C VAL A 142 -5.25 -4.44 -15.30
N ILE A 143 -4.22 -3.74 -14.85
CA ILE A 143 -3.31 -2.94 -15.67
C ILE A 143 -2.05 -3.78 -15.88
N VAL A 144 -1.64 -4.00 -17.11
CA VAL A 144 -0.45 -4.78 -17.44
C VAL A 144 0.42 -4.06 -18.46
N GLU A 145 1.72 -4.25 -18.36
CA GLU A 145 2.68 -3.72 -19.34
C GLU A 145 2.64 -4.53 -20.62
N GLY A 146 2.44 -3.85 -21.76
CA GLY A 146 2.45 -4.45 -23.09
C GLY A 146 1.84 -3.54 -24.16
N GLU A 147 2.32 -3.62 -25.39
CA GLU A 147 1.78 -2.85 -26.52
C GLU A 147 0.41 -3.35 -27.00
N GLY A 148 0.07 -4.57 -26.63
CA GLY A 148 -1.18 -5.25 -26.89
C GLY A 148 -1.14 -6.64 -26.27
N LEU A 149 -2.29 -7.21 -25.99
CA LEU A 149 -2.41 -8.53 -25.41
C LEU A 149 -2.87 -9.54 -26.45
N THR A 150 -2.21 -10.68 -26.49
CA THR A 150 -2.73 -11.82 -27.24
C THR A 150 -3.99 -12.38 -26.57
N SER A 151 -4.83 -13.09 -27.31
CA SER A 151 -6.00 -13.77 -26.75
C SER A 151 -5.61 -14.71 -25.60
N GLN A 152 -4.46 -15.38 -25.72
CA GLN A 152 -3.95 -16.27 -24.67
C GLN A 152 -3.58 -15.49 -23.39
N GLN A 153 -2.91 -14.34 -23.51
CA GLN A 153 -2.58 -13.49 -22.36
C GLN A 153 -3.84 -12.93 -21.69
N THR A 154 -4.83 -12.53 -22.51
CA THR A 154 -6.12 -12.07 -21.98
C THR A 154 -6.81 -13.16 -21.17
N LEU A 155 -6.87 -14.39 -21.70
CA LEU A 155 -7.43 -15.53 -20.99
C LEU A 155 -6.64 -15.87 -19.71
N GLN A 156 -5.30 -15.77 -19.73
CA GLN A 156 -4.48 -15.96 -18.54
C GLN A 156 -4.77 -14.95 -17.43
N ILE A 157 -4.96 -13.67 -17.79
CA ILE A 157 -5.32 -12.63 -16.82
C ILE A 157 -6.70 -12.93 -16.23
N GLN A 158 -7.68 -13.25 -17.07
CA GLN A 158 -9.03 -13.59 -16.63
C GLN A 158 -9.04 -14.81 -15.70
N ASP A 159 -8.28 -15.87 -16.02
CA ASP A 159 -8.13 -17.05 -15.21
C ASP A 159 -7.54 -16.73 -13.84
N VAL A 160 -6.48 -15.92 -13.79
CA VAL A 160 -5.87 -15.48 -12.54
C VAL A 160 -6.87 -14.72 -11.67
N VAL A 161 -7.58 -13.73 -12.25
CA VAL A 161 -8.55 -12.94 -11.49
C VAL A 161 -9.68 -13.81 -10.95
N THR A 162 -10.26 -14.66 -11.78
CA THR A 162 -11.39 -15.51 -11.35
C THR A 162 -10.98 -16.61 -10.37
N SER A 163 -9.71 -17.05 -10.39
CA SER A 163 -9.19 -18.01 -9.40
C SER A 163 -8.87 -17.39 -8.05
N GLN A 164 -8.57 -16.09 -7.99
CA GLN A 164 -8.23 -15.39 -6.76
C GLN A 164 -9.40 -14.61 -6.15
N THR A 165 -10.46 -14.38 -6.93
CA THR A 165 -11.60 -13.56 -6.53
C THR A 165 -12.92 -14.22 -6.91
N LYS A 166 -14.03 -13.62 -6.45
CA LYS A 166 -15.39 -14.00 -6.88
C LYS A 166 -15.90 -13.15 -8.06
N VAL A 167 -15.03 -12.36 -8.67
CA VAL A 167 -15.41 -11.48 -9.80
C VAL A 167 -15.73 -12.33 -11.03
N SER A 168 -16.87 -12.06 -11.65
CA SER A 168 -17.26 -12.72 -12.89
C SER A 168 -16.47 -12.19 -14.08
N LEU A 169 -16.27 -13.03 -15.11
CA LEU A 169 -15.50 -12.69 -16.32
C LEU A 169 -15.95 -11.39 -16.99
N GLY A 170 -17.25 -11.12 -17.03
CA GLY A 170 -17.80 -9.91 -17.64
C GLY A 170 -17.47 -8.61 -16.91
N ASN A 171 -17.00 -8.71 -15.67
CA ASN A 171 -16.66 -7.57 -14.82
C ASN A 171 -15.14 -7.37 -14.68
N ILE A 172 -14.36 -8.04 -15.52
CA ILE A 172 -12.90 -7.90 -15.56
C ILE A 172 -12.52 -6.96 -16.69
N LYS A 173 -11.96 -5.81 -16.35
CA LYS A 173 -11.40 -4.85 -17.29
C LYS A 173 -9.87 -5.02 -17.34
N ILE A 174 -9.32 -5.18 -18.55
CA ILE A 174 -7.88 -5.33 -18.76
C ILE A 174 -7.39 -4.12 -19.56
N ILE A 175 -6.33 -3.47 -19.06
CA ILE A 175 -5.75 -2.25 -19.65
C ILE A 175 -4.27 -2.53 -19.94
N PRO A 176 -3.90 -2.77 -21.21
CA PRO A 176 -2.48 -2.80 -21.59
C PRO A 176 -1.93 -1.37 -21.62
N VAL A 177 -0.72 -1.19 -21.12
CA VAL A 177 0.02 0.09 -21.10
C VAL A 177 1.39 -0.13 -21.72
N LYS A 178 1.74 0.74 -22.69
CA LYS A 178 3.00 0.70 -23.42
C LYS A 178 4.02 1.64 -22.80
#